data_8fa0d5a1aa630a607cfd01565ace7613
#
_entry.id   8fa0d5a1aa630a607cfd01565ace7613
#
_cell.length_a   1.000
_cell.length_b   1.000
_cell.length_c   1.000
_cell.angle_alpha   90.00
_cell.angle_beta   90.00
_cell.angle_gamma   90.00
#
_symmetry.space_group_name_H-M   'P 1'
#
loop_
_entity.id
_entity.type
_entity.pdbx_description
1 polymer ?
#
loop_
_entity_poly.entity_id
_entity_poly.type
_entity_poly.pdbx_seq_one_letter_code
_entity_poly.pdbx_strand_id
1 'polypeptide(L)'
;MKLSAWLLFTLSLFSLPFSASAQASFPARGFSPILDDIQAEAKLKNFKDFFFTPSKNKVFHQGYLYRFEFTHYPRTGSPIVHYGMLSGPAPESSRLRIDLYLNAENAFPYTSFFLSRDYNHSQLWQWSKSTQSTKEVLARDWLLPWVEGINHAPFDLLMPFVKWPYQYEKSGRVCGRPAHLFLFTPPNESSFSETALSSVRLAIDDTYNAPLRIEHRDGGILPNRTFSLQSFKKVADRWVVKTIDSKDRDSGSKTRFELKAVAHGLDLPESTFQKSGLAFPVQLSSIVFDKI
;
A
#
# COMPACT_ATOMS: atom_id res chain seq x y z
N MET A 1 27.72 -2.79 16.65
CA MET A 1 26.95 -3.78 15.87
C MET A 1 25.72 -3.08 15.31
N LYS A 2 25.76 -2.72 14.02
CA LYS A 2 24.62 -2.11 13.33
C LYS A 2 23.69 -3.24 12.87
N LEU A 3 22.60 -3.47 13.59
CA LEU A 3 21.52 -4.33 13.12
C LEU A 3 20.76 -3.58 12.02
N SER A 4 20.92 -4.05 10.82
CA SER A 4 20.25 -3.60 9.62
C SER A 4 18.76 -3.97 9.69
N ALA A 5 17.93 -2.96 9.91
CA ALA A 5 16.46 -3.06 9.84
C ALA A 5 16.02 -3.05 8.37
N TRP A 6 16.20 -4.17 7.67
CA TRP A 6 15.85 -4.34 6.26
C TRP A 6 14.89 -5.50 6.11
N LEU A 7 13.63 -5.25 6.28
CA LEU A 7 12.63 -6.23 5.83
C LEU A 7 11.24 -5.61 5.71
N LEU A 8 10.57 -5.92 4.64
CA LEU A 8 9.13 -5.93 4.53
C LEU A 8 8.47 -4.67 4.03
N PHE A 9 8.61 -4.37 2.74
CA PHE A 9 7.75 -3.36 2.17
C PHE A 9 7.25 -3.61 0.74
N THR A 10 7.20 -4.82 0.27
CA THR A 10 6.36 -5.14 -0.90
C THR A 10 4.89 -5.20 -0.54
N LEU A 11 4.61 -5.36 0.73
CA LEU A 11 3.34 -5.08 1.40
C LEU A 11 3.50 -4.01 2.43
N SER A 12 4.38 -3.17 2.23
CA SER A 12 4.90 -2.31 3.26
C SER A 12 3.94 -1.24 3.76
N LEU A 13 2.78 -1.12 3.17
CA LEU A 13 1.63 -0.52 3.84
C LEU A 13 1.10 -1.41 4.98
N PHE A 14 1.44 -2.71 5.00
CA PHE A 14 0.81 -3.68 5.90
C PHE A 14 1.74 -4.30 6.94
N SER A 15 3.06 -4.33 6.71
CA SER A 15 4.00 -4.87 7.70
C SER A 15 5.25 -4.01 7.82
N LEU A 16 5.42 -3.34 8.96
CA LEU A 16 6.58 -2.56 9.33
C LEU A 16 7.48 -3.38 10.26
N PRO A 17 8.72 -3.74 9.87
CA PRO A 17 9.66 -4.32 10.81
C PRO A 17 10.24 -3.21 11.68
N PHE A 18 9.79 -3.12 12.90
CA PHE A 18 10.47 -2.31 13.91
C PHE A 18 11.50 -3.17 14.63
N SER A 19 12.77 -2.84 14.48
CA SER A 19 13.80 -3.43 15.34
C SER A 19 13.54 -3.05 16.79
N ALA A 20 13.35 -4.04 17.65
CA ALA A 20 12.99 -3.91 19.06
C ALA A 20 14.12 -3.39 19.97
N SER A 21 15.10 -2.65 19.46
CA SER A 21 16.16 -2.07 20.29
C SER A 21 16.01 -0.57 20.56
N ALA A 22 14.95 0.06 20.11
CA ALA A 22 14.60 1.39 20.58
C ALA A 22 13.77 1.22 21.85
N GLN A 23 14.40 1.21 23.02
CA GLN A 23 13.74 1.65 24.23
C GLN A 23 13.03 2.95 23.88
N ALA A 24 11.72 2.90 23.88
CA ALA A 24 10.88 4.05 23.58
C ALA A 24 11.07 5.08 24.70
N SER A 25 12.08 5.91 24.59
CA SER A 25 12.12 7.16 25.32
C SER A 25 11.22 8.13 24.56
N PHE A 26 9.94 8.13 24.87
CA PHE A 26 9.07 9.24 24.50
C PHE A 26 9.30 10.40 25.47
N PRO A 27 9.37 11.62 24.92
CA PRO A 27 8.22 12.22 24.25
C PRO A 27 8.44 12.30 22.74
N ALA A 28 7.42 11.93 21.97
CA ALA A 28 7.38 12.25 20.56
C ALA A 28 7.64 13.76 20.42
N ARG A 29 8.73 14.13 19.71
CA ARG A 29 8.95 15.53 19.36
C ARG A 29 7.68 16.02 18.68
N GLY A 30 7.07 17.07 19.20
CA GLY A 30 5.81 17.57 18.67
C GLY A 30 5.91 18.05 17.22
N PHE A 31 7.14 18.35 16.76
CA PHE A 31 7.46 18.84 15.42
C PHE A 31 8.82 18.30 14.98
N SER A 32 8.92 17.92 13.71
CA SER A 32 10.21 17.68 13.06
C SER A 32 10.79 19.00 12.57
N PRO A 33 12.13 19.18 12.60
CA PRO A 33 12.76 20.33 11.98
C PRO A 33 12.47 20.35 10.47
N ILE A 34 12.51 21.54 9.89
CA ILE A 34 12.50 21.69 8.44
C ILE A 34 13.82 21.16 7.93
N LEU A 35 13.78 20.32 6.89
CA LEU A 35 14.96 19.75 6.26
C LEU A 35 15.52 20.74 5.23
N ASP A 36 16.84 20.80 5.11
CA ASP A 36 17.49 21.36 3.94
C ASP A 36 17.37 20.39 2.74
N ASP A 37 17.82 20.81 1.56
CA ASP A 37 17.67 20.04 0.31
C ASP A 37 18.40 18.68 0.40
N ILE A 38 19.58 18.63 1.01
CA ILE A 38 20.37 17.40 1.17
C ILE A 38 19.68 16.43 2.10
N GLN A 39 19.16 16.94 3.22
CA GLN A 39 18.41 16.15 4.19
C GLN A 39 17.10 15.65 3.63
N ALA A 40 16.39 16.46 2.86
CA ALA A 40 15.14 16.10 2.19
C ALA A 40 15.36 14.99 1.15
N GLU A 41 16.42 15.12 0.33
CA GLU A 41 16.80 14.08 -0.62
C GLU A 41 17.16 12.77 0.10
N ALA A 42 17.96 12.83 1.14
CA ALA A 42 18.32 11.67 1.94
C ALA A 42 17.08 11.00 2.59
N LYS A 43 16.14 11.81 3.09
CA LYS A 43 14.86 11.33 3.64
C LYS A 43 14.04 10.60 2.60
N LEU A 44 13.87 11.19 1.43
CA LEU A 44 13.13 10.59 0.33
C LEU A 44 13.84 9.34 -0.22
N LYS A 45 15.16 9.36 -0.31
CA LYS A 45 15.96 8.19 -0.70
C LYS A 45 15.74 7.04 0.28
N ASN A 46 15.83 7.29 1.58
CA ASN A 46 15.58 6.27 2.61
C ASN A 46 14.17 5.69 2.51
N PHE A 47 13.17 6.54 2.23
CA PHE A 47 11.82 6.09 1.95
C PHE A 47 11.76 5.19 0.70
N LYS A 48 12.36 5.60 -0.42
CA LYS A 48 12.39 4.81 -1.65
C LYS A 48 13.12 3.48 -1.47
N ASP A 49 14.26 3.49 -0.81
CA ASP A 49 15.05 2.29 -0.53
C ASP A 49 14.25 1.32 0.35
N PHE A 50 13.56 1.84 1.34
CA PHE A 50 12.69 1.06 2.20
C PHE A 50 11.52 0.42 1.45
N PHE A 51 10.92 1.12 0.46
CA PHE A 51 9.75 0.66 -0.28
C PHE A 51 10.06 -0.23 -1.49
N PHE A 52 11.16 0.01 -2.18
CA PHE A 52 11.39 -0.56 -3.50
C PHE A 52 12.64 -1.43 -3.60
N THR A 53 13.52 -1.43 -2.60
CA THR A 53 14.73 -2.25 -2.64
C THR A 53 14.49 -3.57 -1.92
N PRO A 54 14.56 -4.72 -2.62
CA PRO A 54 14.47 -6.02 -1.97
C PRO A 54 15.55 -6.14 -0.89
N SER A 55 15.18 -6.54 0.30
CA SER A 55 16.14 -6.77 1.37
C SER A 55 17.12 -7.86 0.98
N LYS A 56 18.42 -7.56 1.04
CA LYS A 56 19.48 -8.54 0.84
C LYS A 56 19.66 -9.48 2.05
N ASN A 57 18.99 -9.21 3.16
CA ASN A 57 19.07 -10.02 4.38
C ASN A 57 18.04 -11.15 4.35
N LYS A 58 18.53 -12.34 4.09
CA LYS A 58 17.84 -13.61 3.83
C LYS A 58 17.02 -14.21 4.99
N VAL A 59 16.42 -13.45 5.88
CA VAL A 59 15.79 -14.04 7.08
C VAL A 59 14.34 -14.51 6.86
N PHE A 60 13.67 -14.15 5.77
CA PHE A 60 12.27 -14.51 5.56
C PHE A 60 12.00 -14.89 4.11
N HIS A 61 12.30 -16.16 3.77
CA HIS A 61 12.00 -16.75 2.46
C HIS A 61 10.59 -17.34 2.36
N GLN A 62 9.71 -17.03 3.32
CA GLN A 62 8.41 -17.67 3.41
C GLN A 62 7.30 -16.67 3.10
N GLY A 63 6.29 -17.16 2.40
CA GLY A 63 5.14 -16.39 1.99
C GLY A 63 4.28 -15.91 3.17
N TYR A 64 3.38 -15.03 2.83
CA TYR A 64 2.41 -14.48 3.79
C TYR A 64 1.05 -14.35 3.12
N LEU A 65 0.02 -14.26 3.97
CA LEU A 65 -1.35 -14.11 3.55
C LEU A 65 -2.11 -13.27 4.56
N TYR A 66 -2.81 -12.24 4.07
CA TYR A 66 -3.55 -11.28 4.87
C TYR A 66 -4.99 -11.22 4.42
N ARG A 67 -5.93 -11.38 5.35
CA ARG A 67 -7.36 -11.15 5.11
C ARG A 67 -7.72 -9.73 5.49
N PHE A 68 -8.42 -9.04 4.62
CA PHE A 68 -8.84 -7.67 4.84
C PHE A 68 -10.28 -7.41 4.36
N GLU A 69 -10.81 -6.29 4.77
CA GLU A 69 -12.08 -5.76 4.30
C GLU A 69 -11.90 -4.33 3.79
N PHE A 70 -12.61 -3.99 2.72
CA PHE A 70 -12.92 -2.61 2.36
C PHE A 70 -14.38 -2.35 2.76
N THR A 71 -14.60 -1.39 3.65
CA THR A 71 -15.93 -0.88 3.94
C THR A 71 -16.07 0.48 3.27
N HIS A 72 -16.88 0.54 2.23
CA HIS A 72 -17.20 1.78 1.54
C HIS A 72 -18.45 2.43 2.16
N TYR A 73 -18.31 3.69 2.51
CA TYR A 73 -19.37 4.54 3.03
C TYR A 73 -19.71 5.57 1.95
N PRO A 74 -20.74 5.36 1.13
CA PRO A 74 -21.19 6.34 0.17
C PRO A 74 -21.72 7.59 0.92
N ARG A 75 -21.83 8.71 0.24
CA ARG A 75 -22.42 9.92 0.82
C ARG A 75 -23.87 9.71 1.26
N THR A 76 -24.60 8.86 0.53
CA THR A 76 -25.99 8.46 0.82
C THR A 76 -26.12 6.95 0.61
N GLY A 77 -26.94 6.28 1.42
CA GLY A 77 -27.16 4.84 1.34
C GLY A 77 -26.41 4.04 2.42
N SER A 78 -26.50 2.73 2.31
CA SER A 78 -25.88 1.81 3.27
C SER A 78 -24.40 1.53 2.91
N PRO A 79 -23.55 1.25 3.89
CA PRO A 79 -22.18 0.80 3.63
C PRO A 79 -22.14 -0.47 2.79
N ILE A 80 -21.12 -0.57 1.93
CA ILE A 80 -20.86 -1.75 1.09
C ILE A 80 -19.53 -2.34 1.58
N VAL A 81 -19.51 -3.67 1.78
CA VAL A 81 -18.31 -4.38 2.24
C VAL A 81 -17.78 -5.27 1.12
N HIS A 82 -16.50 -5.15 0.82
CA HIS A 82 -15.75 -6.05 -0.05
C HIS A 82 -14.71 -6.79 0.78
N TYR A 83 -14.66 -8.10 0.63
CA TYR A 83 -13.69 -8.95 1.30
C TYR A 83 -12.48 -9.18 0.42
N GLY A 84 -11.31 -9.20 1.01
CA GLY A 84 -10.09 -9.35 0.24
C GLY A 84 -9.06 -10.22 0.93
N MET A 85 -8.19 -10.74 0.09
CA MET A 85 -7.01 -11.47 0.50
C MET A 85 -5.80 -10.94 -0.26
N LEU A 86 -4.73 -10.71 0.46
CA LEU A 86 -3.49 -10.21 -0.07
C LEU A 86 -2.40 -11.20 0.27
N SER A 87 -1.62 -11.63 -0.72
CA SER A 87 -0.58 -12.62 -0.55
C SER A 87 0.69 -12.25 -1.30
N GLY A 88 1.83 -12.74 -0.82
CA GLY A 88 3.11 -12.61 -1.47
C GLY A 88 4.01 -13.80 -1.18
N PRO A 89 4.97 -14.11 -2.09
CA PRO A 89 5.86 -15.28 -1.93
C PRO A 89 6.87 -15.08 -0.80
N ALA A 90 7.20 -13.84 -0.53
CA ALA A 90 8.03 -13.42 0.60
C ALA A 90 7.82 -11.93 0.82
N PRO A 91 8.02 -11.43 2.03
CA PRO A 91 7.81 -10.01 2.31
C PRO A 91 8.72 -9.05 1.50
N GLU A 92 9.92 -9.47 1.16
CA GLU A 92 10.86 -8.73 0.30
C GLU A 92 10.58 -8.88 -1.19
N SER A 93 9.62 -9.72 -1.58
CA SER A 93 9.26 -9.90 -2.98
C SER A 93 8.61 -8.65 -3.56
N SER A 94 8.99 -8.32 -4.79
CA SER A 94 8.29 -7.29 -5.57
C SER A 94 6.93 -7.78 -6.09
N ARG A 95 6.61 -9.07 -5.91
CA ARG A 95 5.38 -9.70 -6.41
C ARG A 95 4.35 -9.83 -5.32
N LEU A 96 3.12 -9.53 -5.69
CA LEU A 96 2.01 -9.60 -4.78
C LEU A 96 0.73 -9.94 -5.54
N ARG A 97 -0.19 -10.62 -4.85
CA ARG A 97 -1.51 -10.96 -5.37
C ARG A 97 -2.59 -10.42 -4.44
N ILE A 98 -3.64 -9.87 -5.03
CA ILE A 98 -4.86 -9.45 -4.35
C ILE A 98 -6.03 -10.21 -4.95
N ASP A 99 -6.79 -10.88 -4.10
CA ASP A 99 -8.04 -11.55 -4.46
C ASP A 99 -9.20 -10.84 -3.77
N LEU A 100 -10.27 -10.53 -4.50
CA LEU A 100 -11.47 -9.90 -3.96
C LEU A 100 -12.66 -10.85 -4.06
N TYR A 101 -13.47 -10.88 -3.00
CA TYR A 101 -14.58 -11.79 -2.80
C TYR A 101 -15.88 -11.02 -2.53
N LEU A 102 -17.00 -11.52 -3.01
CA LEU A 102 -18.32 -10.92 -2.76
C LEU A 102 -18.74 -11.05 -1.30
N ASN A 103 -18.36 -12.15 -0.66
CA ASN A 103 -18.57 -12.35 0.78
C ASN A 103 -17.40 -13.15 1.38
N ALA A 104 -17.30 -13.18 2.72
CA ALA A 104 -16.19 -13.80 3.45
C ALA A 104 -16.11 -15.32 3.28
N GLU A 105 -17.21 -15.97 2.90
CA GLU A 105 -17.32 -17.44 2.80
C GLU A 105 -17.05 -17.96 1.39
N ASN A 106 -16.92 -17.07 0.40
CA ASN A 106 -16.67 -17.49 -0.97
C ASN A 106 -15.31 -18.16 -1.12
N ALA A 107 -15.30 -19.38 -1.64
CA ALA A 107 -14.07 -20.11 -1.95
C ALA A 107 -13.30 -19.53 -3.14
N PHE A 108 -13.99 -18.82 -4.05
CA PHE A 108 -13.41 -18.27 -5.27
C PHE A 108 -13.56 -16.74 -5.31
N PRO A 109 -12.50 -16.02 -5.69
CA PRO A 109 -12.58 -14.59 -5.93
C PRO A 109 -13.44 -14.28 -7.14
N TYR A 110 -14.08 -13.11 -7.15
CA TYR A 110 -14.75 -12.61 -8.36
C TYR A 110 -13.78 -11.81 -9.25
N THR A 111 -12.70 -11.32 -8.68
CA THR A 111 -11.56 -10.73 -9.41
C THR A 111 -10.27 -10.92 -8.64
N SER A 112 -9.19 -11.12 -9.36
CA SER A 112 -7.84 -11.29 -8.82
C SER A 112 -6.86 -10.37 -9.54
N PHE A 113 -5.91 -9.83 -8.82
CA PHE A 113 -4.87 -8.97 -9.35
C PHE A 113 -3.51 -9.55 -9.03
N PHE A 114 -2.61 -9.51 -9.99
CA PHE A 114 -1.19 -9.79 -9.81
C PHE A 114 -0.40 -8.51 -10.09
N LEU A 115 0.39 -8.11 -9.12
CA LEU A 115 1.27 -6.96 -9.20
C LEU A 115 2.71 -7.45 -9.17
N SER A 116 3.48 -6.99 -10.16
CA SER A 116 4.93 -7.07 -10.15
C SER A 116 5.46 -5.65 -10.04
N ARG A 117 6.16 -5.38 -8.95
CA ARG A 117 6.67 -4.07 -8.62
C ARG A 117 8.19 -4.08 -8.74
N ASP A 118 8.69 -3.84 -9.93
CA ASP A 118 10.10 -3.59 -10.14
C ASP A 118 10.35 -2.08 -10.10
N TYR A 119 11.55 -1.68 -9.64
CA TYR A 119 11.94 -0.27 -9.63
C TYR A 119 11.78 0.40 -11.00
N ASN A 120 12.06 -0.32 -12.08
CA ASN A 120 11.99 0.21 -13.45
C ASN A 120 10.70 -0.17 -14.19
N HIS A 121 10.02 -1.25 -13.79
CA HIS A 121 8.88 -1.81 -14.53
C HIS A 121 7.84 -2.38 -13.58
N SER A 122 6.88 -1.57 -13.18
CA SER A 122 5.71 -2.10 -12.47
C SER A 122 4.68 -2.59 -13.48
N GLN A 123 4.12 -3.75 -13.23
CA GLN A 123 3.07 -4.38 -14.04
C GLN A 123 1.88 -4.76 -13.16
N LEU A 124 0.69 -4.63 -13.72
CA LEU A 124 -0.56 -5.04 -13.09
C LEU A 124 -1.36 -5.89 -14.06
N TRP A 125 -1.76 -7.06 -13.60
CA TRP A 125 -2.63 -7.98 -14.34
C TRP A 125 -3.91 -8.19 -13.54
N GLN A 126 -5.04 -8.25 -14.23
CA GLN A 126 -6.34 -8.51 -13.65
C GLN A 126 -6.97 -9.73 -14.30
N TRP A 127 -7.40 -10.68 -13.48
CA TRP A 127 -8.34 -11.73 -13.88
C TRP A 127 -9.75 -11.38 -13.39
N SER A 128 -10.75 -11.67 -14.18
CA SER A 128 -12.17 -11.48 -13.82
C SER A 128 -12.96 -12.74 -14.04
N LYS A 129 -13.79 -13.10 -13.05
CA LYS A 129 -14.70 -14.23 -13.12
C LYS A 129 -15.77 -14.06 -14.20
N SER A 130 -16.22 -12.85 -14.46
CA SER A 130 -17.25 -12.56 -15.48
C SER A 130 -16.78 -12.82 -16.89
N THR A 131 -15.50 -12.55 -17.21
CA THR A 131 -14.93 -12.74 -18.53
C THR A 131 -14.08 -14.00 -18.66
N GLN A 132 -13.76 -14.66 -17.53
CA GLN A 132 -12.86 -15.83 -17.45
C GLN A 132 -11.49 -15.56 -18.12
N SER A 133 -11.04 -14.33 -18.09
CA SER A 133 -9.83 -13.90 -18.80
C SER A 133 -8.91 -13.06 -17.92
N THR A 134 -7.61 -13.10 -18.22
CA THR A 134 -6.59 -12.27 -17.61
C THR A 134 -6.15 -11.21 -18.62
N LYS A 135 -6.15 -9.96 -18.20
CA LYS A 135 -5.67 -8.81 -18.99
C LYS A 135 -4.65 -7.99 -18.22
N GLU A 136 -3.76 -7.34 -18.94
CA GLU A 136 -2.91 -6.30 -18.37
C GLU A 136 -3.73 -5.03 -18.13
N VAL A 137 -3.52 -4.41 -16.96
CA VAL A 137 -4.10 -3.10 -16.62
C VAL A 137 -3.05 -2.05 -16.92
N LEU A 138 -3.33 -1.20 -17.89
CA LEU A 138 -2.39 -0.16 -18.33
C LEU A 138 -2.18 0.88 -17.23
N ALA A 139 -1.01 1.49 -17.20
CA ALA A 139 -0.62 2.45 -16.15
C ALA A 139 -1.62 3.62 -16.01
N ARG A 140 -2.19 4.13 -17.10
CA ARG A 140 -3.23 5.17 -17.08
C ARG A 140 -4.50 4.77 -16.31
N ASP A 141 -4.79 3.46 -16.26
CA ASP A 141 -5.97 2.90 -15.60
C ASP A 141 -5.71 2.57 -14.12
N TRP A 142 -4.47 2.74 -13.62
CA TRP A 142 -4.14 2.45 -12.21
C TRP A 142 -4.80 3.42 -11.22
N LEU A 143 -5.29 4.57 -11.67
CA LEU A 143 -6.08 5.50 -10.86
C LEU A 143 -7.55 5.06 -10.69
N LEU A 144 -8.01 4.10 -11.50
CA LEU A 144 -9.33 3.52 -11.34
C LEU A 144 -9.36 2.63 -10.08
N PRO A 145 -10.48 2.60 -9.34
CA PRO A 145 -10.58 1.78 -8.15
C PRO A 145 -10.42 0.28 -8.46
N TRP A 146 -9.94 -0.50 -7.47
CA TRP A 146 -9.84 -1.96 -7.57
C TRP A 146 -11.17 -2.60 -7.99
N VAL A 147 -12.25 -2.07 -7.47
CA VAL A 147 -13.64 -2.44 -7.79
C VAL A 147 -14.51 -1.20 -7.67
N GLU A 148 -15.64 -1.24 -8.34
CA GLU A 148 -16.63 -0.18 -8.27
C GLU A 148 -17.06 0.08 -6.81
N GLY A 149 -17.23 1.32 -6.46
CA GLY A 149 -17.73 1.75 -5.14
C GLY A 149 -16.65 1.89 -4.06
N ILE A 150 -15.35 1.67 -4.33
CA ILE A 150 -14.30 1.96 -3.35
C ILE A 150 -13.38 3.08 -3.82
N ASN A 151 -12.67 3.73 -2.88
CA ASN A 151 -11.77 4.84 -3.21
C ASN A 151 -10.32 4.38 -3.39
N HIS A 152 -10.00 3.13 -3.07
CA HIS A 152 -8.66 2.58 -3.20
C HIS A 152 -8.38 2.09 -4.63
N ALA A 153 -7.22 2.42 -5.14
CA ALA A 153 -6.79 2.11 -6.50
C ALA A 153 -5.41 1.43 -6.53
N PRO A 154 -5.05 0.74 -7.60
CA PRO A 154 -3.70 0.20 -7.80
C PRO A 154 -2.59 1.25 -7.64
N PHE A 155 -2.85 2.47 -8.10
CA PHE A 155 -1.93 3.60 -8.01
C PHE A 155 -1.45 3.86 -6.57
N ASP A 156 -2.35 3.72 -5.58
CA ASP A 156 -2.04 3.98 -4.18
C ASP A 156 -1.10 2.95 -3.57
N LEU A 157 -1.17 1.72 -4.05
CA LEU A 157 -0.32 0.63 -3.61
C LEU A 157 1.01 0.58 -4.38
N LEU A 158 0.97 0.83 -5.67
CA LEU A 158 2.16 0.84 -6.53
C LEU A 158 3.02 2.07 -6.35
N MET A 159 2.42 3.19 -5.94
CA MET A 159 3.06 4.49 -5.71
C MET A 159 4.04 4.91 -6.83
N PRO A 160 3.62 4.90 -8.11
CA PRO A 160 4.52 5.23 -9.22
C PRO A 160 5.04 6.68 -9.14
N PHE A 161 4.30 7.53 -8.45
CA PHE A 161 4.63 8.95 -8.27
C PHE A 161 5.92 9.19 -7.50
N VAL A 162 6.41 8.26 -6.71
CA VAL A 162 7.69 8.44 -5.97
C VAL A 162 8.91 8.57 -6.88
N LYS A 163 8.75 8.24 -8.17
CA LYS A 163 9.77 8.41 -9.21
C LYS A 163 9.69 9.76 -9.93
N TRP A 164 8.59 10.50 -9.73
CA TRP A 164 8.37 11.77 -10.39
C TRP A 164 9.28 12.88 -9.82
N PRO A 165 9.46 13.98 -10.53
CA PRO A 165 10.02 15.18 -9.98
C PRO A 165 9.27 15.58 -8.71
N TYR A 166 10.01 16.04 -7.73
CA TYR A 166 9.42 16.39 -6.43
C TYR A 166 9.94 17.71 -5.89
N GLN A 167 9.16 18.27 -4.98
CA GLN A 167 9.53 19.40 -4.15
C GLN A 167 9.30 19.04 -2.68
N TYR A 168 10.29 19.31 -1.82
CA TYR A 168 10.07 19.27 -0.38
C TYR A 168 9.28 20.51 0.04
N GLU A 169 8.13 20.35 0.67
CA GLU A 169 7.28 21.49 1.05
C GLU A 169 7.56 21.99 2.46
N LYS A 170 7.53 21.08 3.44
CA LYS A 170 7.66 21.42 4.85
C LYS A 170 7.70 20.19 5.75
N SER A 171 8.01 20.40 7.03
CA SER A 171 7.65 19.49 8.11
C SER A 171 6.31 19.89 8.74
N GLY A 172 5.68 18.92 9.40
CA GLY A 172 4.40 19.15 10.06
C GLY A 172 3.91 17.94 10.84
N ARG A 173 2.74 18.05 11.43
CA ARG A 173 2.08 16.94 12.11
C ARG A 173 0.99 16.36 11.22
N VAL A 174 1.11 15.07 10.90
CA VAL A 174 0.16 14.34 10.04
C VAL A 174 -0.26 13.06 10.76
N CYS A 175 -1.56 12.78 10.83
CA CYS A 175 -2.12 11.63 11.56
C CYS A 175 -1.58 11.53 13.01
N GLY A 176 -1.38 12.68 13.66
CA GLY A 176 -0.86 12.76 15.02
C GLY A 176 0.66 12.58 15.17
N ARG A 177 1.42 12.39 14.09
CA ARG A 177 2.86 12.09 14.07
C ARG A 177 3.65 13.18 13.35
N PRO A 178 4.91 13.45 13.76
CA PRO A 178 5.83 14.29 13.00
C PRO A 178 6.08 13.70 11.62
N ALA A 179 6.05 14.54 10.59
CA ALA A 179 6.17 14.11 9.20
C ALA A 179 6.85 15.16 8.32
N HIS A 180 7.40 14.72 7.21
CA HIS A 180 7.92 15.52 6.12
C HIS A 180 7.02 15.38 4.89
N LEU A 181 6.66 16.52 4.29
CA LEU A 181 5.73 16.59 3.16
C LEU A 181 6.50 16.84 1.86
N PHE A 182 6.25 15.97 0.89
CA PHE A 182 6.81 16.03 -0.45
C PHE A 182 5.68 16.13 -1.46
N LEU A 183 5.81 17.04 -2.42
CA LEU A 183 4.89 17.20 -3.54
C LEU A 183 5.55 16.65 -4.81
N PHE A 184 4.88 15.72 -5.45
CA PHE A 184 5.31 15.09 -6.70
C PHE A 184 4.45 15.56 -7.85
N THR A 185 5.06 15.88 -8.99
CA THR A 185 4.37 16.31 -10.21
C THR A 185 4.60 15.31 -11.31
N PRO A 186 3.54 14.81 -12.00
CA PRO A 186 3.71 13.87 -13.10
C PRO A 186 4.54 14.49 -14.22
N PRO A 187 5.53 13.77 -14.78
CA PRO A 187 6.23 14.23 -15.98
C PRO A 187 5.26 14.36 -17.16
N ASN A 188 5.50 15.33 -18.05
CA ASN A 188 4.64 15.57 -19.22
C ASN A 188 4.48 14.33 -20.15
N GLU A 189 5.49 13.48 -20.20
CA GLU A 189 5.50 12.25 -21.01
C GLU A 189 4.99 11.00 -20.24
N SER A 190 4.51 11.17 -19.00
CA SER A 190 4.01 10.06 -18.21
C SER A 190 2.62 9.60 -18.67
N SER A 191 2.31 8.33 -18.46
CA SER A 191 0.95 7.79 -18.69
C SER A 191 -0.13 8.47 -17.83
N PHE A 192 0.25 9.34 -16.92
CA PHE A 192 -0.65 10.07 -16.02
C PHE A 192 -0.85 11.54 -16.42
N SER A 193 -0.09 12.05 -17.41
CA SER A 193 -0.19 13.44 -17.88
C SER A 193 -1.55 13.80 -18.49
N GLU A 194 -2.23 12.80 -19.07
CA GLU A 194 -3.58 12.96 -19.64
C GLU A 194 -4.71 12.75 -18.62
N THR A 195 -4.37 12.46 -17.37
CA THR A 195 -5.36 12.29 -16.30
C THR A 195 -5.63 13.62 -15.57
N ALA A 196 -6.70 13.68 -14.79
CA ALA A 196 -6.98 14.85 -13.95
C ALA A 196 -5.98 15.02 -12.79
N LEU A 197 -5.03 14.10 -12.60
CA LEU A 197 -4.05 14.15 -11.53
C LEU A 197 -2.94 15.16 -11.82
N SER A 198 -2.96 16.30 -11.17
CA SER A 198 -1.93 17.35 -11.32
C SER A 198 -0.72 17.15 -10.42
N SER A 199 -0.92 16.56 -9.23
CA SER A 199 0.16 16.29 -8.29
C SER A 199 -0.25 15.31 -7.20
N VAL A 200 0.75 14.72 -6.54
CA VAL A 200 0.56 13.86 -5.38
C VAL A 200 1.39 14.41 -4.22
N ARG A 201 0.75 14.66 -3.09
CA ARG A 201 1.47 14.98 -1.85
C ARG A 201 1.61 13.74 -1.00
N LEU A 202 2.84 13.44 -0.56
CA LEU A 202 3.17 12.36 0.35
C LEU A 202 3.68 12.92 1.67
N ALA A 203 3.09 12.50 2.78
CA ALA A 203 3.61 12.73 4.11
C ALA A 203 4.35 11.49 4.61
N ILE A 204 5.65 11.63 4.89
CA ILE A 204 6.52 10.56 5.36
C ILE A 204 6.78 10.77 6.85
N ASP A 205 6.56 9.73 7.66
CA ASP A 205 6.89 9.73 9.08
C ASP A 205 8.37 10.08 9.33
N ASP A 206 8.61 10.97 10.29
CA ASP A 206 9.96 11.44 10.59
C ASP A 206 10.90 10.30 11.06
N THR A 207 10.39 9.43 11.91
CA THR A 207 11.17 8.37 12.56
C THR A 207 11.21 7.07 11.75
N TYR A 208 10.06 6.67 11.19
CA TYR A 208 9.89 5.31 10.65
C TYR A 208 9.89 5.25 9.13
N ASN A 209 9.98 6.36 8.43
CA ASN A 209 9.88 6.44 6.97
C ASN A 209 8.58 5.82 6.40
N ALA A 210 7.53 5.73 7.22
CA ALA A 210 6.23 5.22 6.79
C ALA A 210 5.41 6.31 6.09
N PRO A 211 4.63 6.00 5.05
CA PRO A 211 3.69 6.95 4.48
C PRO A 211 2.51 7.13 5.44
N LEU A 212 2.34 8.32 5.97
CA LEU A 212 1.22 8.64 6.86
C LEU A 212 0.00 9.11 6.10
N ARG A 213 0.21 9.83 4.99
CA ARG A 213 -0.86 10.36 4.15
C ARG A 213 -0.40 10.51 2.71
N ILE A 214 -1.29 10.15 1.80
CA ILE A 214 -1.16 10.40 0.36
C ILE A 214 -2.35 11.25 -0.06
N GLU A 215 -2.10 12.35 -0.76
CA GLU A 215 -3.13 13.26 -1.26
C GLU A 215 -3.01 13.39 -2.77
N HIS A 216 -4.05 12.99 -3.49
CA HIS A 216 -4.17 13.27 -4.92
C HIS A 216 -4.77 14.64 -5.14
N ARG A 217 -4.24 15.40 -6.09
CA ARG A 217 -4.67 16.76 -6.41
C ARG A 217 -4.94 16.89 -7.90
N ASP A 218 -5.99 17.61 -8.23
CA ASP A 218 -6.46 17.91 -9.59
C ASP A 218 -6.15 19.36 -10.02
N GLY A 219 -5.20 20.03 -9.34
CA GLY A 219 -4.89 21.46 -9.52
C GLY A 219 -5.68 22.38 -8.59
N GLY A 220 -6.67 21.85 -7.87
CA GLY A 220 -7.41 22.64 -6.87
C GLY A 220 -6.63 22.85 -5.57
N ILE A 221 -7.16 23.74 -4.71
CA ILE A 221 -6.56 24.08 -3.40
C ILE A 221 -6.58 22.86 -2.48
N LEU A 222 -7.67 22.11 -2.48
CA LEU A 222 -7.86 20.92 -1.64
C LEU A 222 -7.60 19.64 -2.45
N PRO A 223 -7.12 18.57 -1.79
CA PRO A 223 -6.98 17.29 -2.46
C PRO A 223 -8.36 16.73 -2.86
N ASN A 224 -8.44 16.12 -4.04
CA ASN A 224 -9.63 15.40 -4.47
C ASN A 224 -9.75 14.04 -3.80
N ARG A 225 -8.63 13.35 -3.53
CA ARG A 225 -8.61 12.08 -2.80
C ARG A 225 -7.51 12.08 -1.75
N THR A 226 -7.82 11.56 -0.58
CA THR A 226 -6.86 11.50 0.55
C THR A 226 -6.87 10.11 1.15
N PHE A 227 -5.69 9.51 1.29
CA PHE A 227 -5.45 8.28 2.05
C PHE A 227 -4.72 8.61 3.33
N SER A 228 -5.20 8.10 4.45
CA SER A 228 -4.62 8.36 5.76
C SER A 228 -4.46 7.07 6.54
N LEU A 229 -3.25 6.82 7.01
CA LEU A 229 -2.96 5.74 7.93
C LEU A 229 -3.58 6.05 9.29
N GLN A 230 -4.42 5.13 9.80
CA GLN A 230 -5.15 5.32 11.06
C GLN A 230 -4.53 4.54 12.21
N SER A 231 -4.17 3.29 11.98
CA SER A 231 -3.66 2.44 13.05
C SER A 231 -2.73 1.33 12.57
N PHE A 232 -1.88 0.89 13.51
CA PHE A 232 -1.01 -0.26 13.39
C PHE A 232 -1.36 -1.31 14.44
N LYS A 233 -0.99 -2.55 14.18
CA LYS A 233 -1.06 -3.66 15.13
C LYS A 233 0.25 -4.42 15.12
N LYS A 234 0.71 -4.87 16.28
CA LYS A 234 1.85 -5.78 16.38
C LYS A 234 1.35 -7.22 16.39
N VAL A 235 1.84 -8.04 15.46
CA VAL A 235 1.52 -9.46 15.32
C VAL A 235 2.81 -10.24 15.13
N ALA A 236 3.07 -11.23 15.97
CA ALA A 236 4.28 -12.05 15.93
C ALA A 236 5.56 -11.20 15.78
N ASP A 237 5.72 -10.20 16.65
CA ASP A 237 6.84 -9.23 16.66
C ASP A 237 6.97 -8.32 15.43
N ARG A 238 5.98 -8.31 14.55
CA ARG A 238 5.91 -7.45 13.36
C ARG A 238 4.81 -6.42 13.49
N TRP A 239 5.11 -5.19 13.09
CA TRP A 239 4.08 -4.17 12.95
C TRP A 239 3.42 -4.28 11.57
N VAL A 240 2.10 -4.38 11.56
CA VAL A 240 1.30 -4.36 10.34
C VAL A 240 0.36 -3.17 10.37
N VAL A 241 0.08 -2.61 9.21
CA VAL A 241 -0.94 -1.57 9.09
C VAL A 241 -2.29 -2.24 9.29
N LYS A 242 -3.04 -1.78 10.30
CA LYS A 242 -4.37 -2.31 10.59
C LYS A 242 -5.45 -1.58 9.82
N THR A 243 -5.40 -0.25 9.78
CA THR A 243 -6.50 0.55 9.21
C THR A 243 -5.97 1.70 8.37
N ILE A 244 -6.52 1.86 7.16
CA ILE A 244 -6.33 3.01 6.27
C ILE A 244 -7.72 3.56 5.93
N ASP A 245 -7.91 4.87 6.08
CA ASP A 245 -9.09 5.57 5.59
C ASP A 245 -8.74 6.34 4.31
N SER A 246 -9.56 6.17 3.29
CA SER A 246 -9.56 7.04 2.11
C SER A 246 -10.83 7.89 2.08
N LYS A 247 -10.68 9.13 1.64
CA LYS A 247 -11.80 10.06 1.42
C LYS A 247 -11.71 10.59 0.01
N ASP A 248 -12.83 10.63 -0.66
CA ASP A 248 -12.98 11.25 -1.97
C ASP A 248 -13.87 12.48 -1.82
N ARG A 249 -13.36 13.63 -2.27
CA ARG A 249 -14.04 14.94 -2.10
C ARG A 249 -15.23 15.04 -3.04
N ASP A 250 -15.08 14.54 -4.26
CA ASP A 250 -16.04 14.78 -5.32
C ASP A 250 -17.29 13.93 -5.12
N SER A 251 -17.14 12.66 -4.76
CA SER A 251 -18.25 11.79 -4.37
C SER A 251 -18.73 12.03 -2.92
N GLY A 252 -17.93 12.68 -2.08
CA GLY A 252 -18.16 12.79 -0.64
C GLY A 252 -18.09 11.47 0.11
N SER A 253 -17.57 10.43 -0.52
CA SER A 253 -17.50 9.09 0.02
C SER A 253 -16.23 8.84 0.84
N LYS A 254 -16.29 7.78 1.64
CA LYS A 254 -15.14 7.28 2.41
C LYS A 254 -15.03 5.77 2.20
N THR A 255 -13.81 5.26 2.05
CA THR A 255 -13.55 3.81 2.13
C THR A 255 -12.54 3.53 3.25
N ARG A 256 -12.87 2.57 4.10
CA ARG A 256 -11.96 2.05 5.12
C ARG A 256 -11.42 0.71 4.67
N PHE A 257 -10.10 0.60 4.58
CA PHE A 257 -9.39 -0.66 4.58
C PHE A 257 -9.17 -1.11 6.03
N GLU A 258 -9.47 -2.36 6.34
CA GLU A 258 -9.18 -2.95 7.65
C GLU A 258 -8.62 -4.36 7.50
N LEU A 259 -7.43 -4.57 8.05
CA LEU A 259 -6.80 -5.87 8.15
C LEU A 259 -7.46 -6.69 9.27
N LYS A 260 -7.92 -7.90 8.97
CA LYS A 260 -8.67 -8.76 9.90
C LYS A 260 -7.86 -9.91 10.44
N ALA A 261 -6.99 -10.50 9.61
CA ALA A 261 -6.17 -11.63 10.02
C ALA A 261 -4.91 -11.73 9.17
N VAL A 262 -3.86 -12.29 9.74
CA VAL A 262 -2.56 -12.48 9.08
C VAL A 262 -2.08 -13.91 9.26
N ALA A 263 -1.37 -14.41 8.26
CA ALA A 263 -0.59 -15.64 8.34
C ALA A 263 0.78 -15.39 7.71
N HIS A 264 1.81 -15.86 8.37
CA HIS A 264 3.20 -15.76 7.92
C HIS A 264 3.85 -17.13 7.88
N GLY A 265 5.01 -17.22 7.23
CA GLY A 265 5.77 -18.46 7.22
C GLY A 265 5.18 -19.51 6.29
N LEU A 266 4.52 -19.08 5.21
CA LEU A 266 3.79 -19.97 4.31
C LEU A 266 4.68 -20.42 3.14
N ASP A 267 4.55 -21.70 2.78
CA ASP A 267 5.08 -22.23 1.51
C ASP A 267 3.97 -22.13 0.46
N LEU A 268 3.99 -21.02 -0.30
CA LEU A 268 3.01 -20.77 -1.34
C LEU A 268 3.61 -21.09 -2.70
N PRO A 269 2.89 -21.84 -3.58
CA PRO A 269 3.39 -22.18 -4.90
C PRO A 269 3.75 -20.96 -5.72
N GLU A 270 4.88 -21.01 -6.44
CA GLU A 270 5.35 -19.94 -7.31
C GLU A 270 4.30 -19.54 -8.36
N SER A 271 3.53 -20.52 -8.86
CA SER A 271 2.42 -20.30 -9.80
C SER A 271 1.34 -19.38 -9.27
N THR A 272 1.17 -19.27 -7.95
CA THR A 272 0.24 -18.32 -7.31
C THR A 272 0.56 -16.87 -7.69
N PHE A 273 1.83 -16.58 -7.91
CA PHE A 273 2.36 -15.25 -8.18
C PHE A 273 2.75 -15.07 -9.65
N GLN A 274 1.92 -15.59 -10.54
CA GLN A 274 2.03 -15.45 -11.99
C GLN A 274 0.66 -15.12 -12.58
N LYS A 275 0.65 -14.48 -13.73
CA LYS A 275 -0.60 -14.13 -14.43
C LYS A 275 -1.48 -15.35 -14.72
N SER A 276 -0.89 -16.50 -15.02
CA SER A 276 -1.60 -17.74 -15.28
C SER A 276 -2.25 -18.35 -14.02
N GLY A 277 -1.73 -18.04 -12.85
CA GLY A 277 -2.27 -18.51 -11.57
C GLY A 277 -3.49 -17.74 -11.06
N LEU A 278 -3.80 -16.56 -11.64
CA LEU A 278 -4.88 -15.70 -11.15
C LEU A 278 -6.27 -16.33 -11.23
N ALA A 279 -6.49 -17.24 -12.17
CA ALA A 279 -7.77 -17.95 -12.32
C ALA A 279 -8.05 -18.96 -11.20
N PHE A 280 -7.03 -19.33 -10.41
CA PHE A 280 -7.15 -20.33 -9.36
C PHE A 280 -7.07 -19.67 -7.98
N PRO A 281 -7.91 -20.08 -7.01
CA PRO A 281 -7.85 -19.56 -5.65
C PRO A 281 -6.55 -19.98 -4.96
N VAL A 282 -6.07 -19.15 -4.02
CA VAL A 282 -5.00 -19.56 -3.12
C VAL A 282 -5.50 -20.67 -2.20
N GLN A 283 -4.74 -21.77 -2.08
CA GLN A 283 -5.10 -22.90 -1.24
C GLN A 283 -4.96 -22.53 0.24
N LEU A 284 -6.03 -22.69 1.02
CA LEU A 284 -6.11 -22.25 2.41
C LEU A 284 -6.22 -23.39 3.43
N SER A 285 -6.31 -24.63 2.99
CA SER A 285 -6.74 -25.79 3.82
C SER A 285 -5.88 -26.09 5.05
N SER A 286 -4.68 -25.55 5.14
CA SER A 286 -3.77 -25.76 6.29
C SER A 286 -3.26 -24.46 6.93
N ILE A 287 -3.82 -23.31 6.55
CA ILE A 287 -3.31 -22.01 6.98
C ILE A 287 -3.98 -21.58 8.28
N VAL A 288 -3.17 -21.38 9.31
CA VAL A 288 -3.61 -20.79 10.58
C VAL A 288 -3.43 -19.28 10.54
N PHE A 289 -4.47 -18.54 10.86
CA PHE A 289 -4.48 -17.09 10.89
C PHE A 289 -4.46 -16.54 12.30
N ASP A 290 -3.58 -15.59 12.56
CA ASP A 290 -3.62 -14.73 13.73
C ASP A 290 -4.67 -13.63 13.51
N LYS A 291 -5.66 -13.52 14.39
CA LYS A 291 -6.68 -12.46 14.35
C LYS A 291 -6.10 -11.12 14.81
N ILE A 292 -6.51 -10.04 14.18
CA ILE A 292 -6.03 -8.68 14.43
C ILE A 292 -7.07 -7.83 15.16
#